data_903640ba4e71139188790b768200964f
#
_entry.id   903640ba4e71139188790b768200964f
#
_cell.length_a   1.000
_cell.length_b   1.000
_cell.length_c   1.000
_cell.angle_alpha   90.00
_cell.angle_beta   90.00
_cell.angle_gamma   90.00
#
_symmetry.space_group_name_H-M   'P 1'
#
loop_
_entity.id
_entity.type
_entity.pdbx_description
1 polymer ?
#
loop_
_entity_poly.entity_id
_entity_poly.type
_entity_poly.pdbx_seq_one_letter_code
_entity_poly.pdbx_strand_id
1 'polypeptide(L)'
;MALTVALTAILTASLYRQELIRQIDEDIFTNRHNVSMYLTSMGSAGPYETGSFEQTIVRFYGESWNNDGEFVTRIFAEGSDVPDIEPMTARQAAAHGSTPFNVPGLAMPQHQWRVQIYRLESDSGTVAIALPLDPVERSVERVTTLVITIGFLATLVVTMIAYGLVTTAFRPLNRVERTAAGIAAGDLSKRVPTGAPDTEVGRLSRSLNAMLAHIEIAFRANEQSEERMRRFVQDASHELRTPLVTIRGFSELYRHGALASEEDVSTAMGRIESEAKRMTQLVEDLLTLARLDEQRTMDTDPIDLLQLASDLVLDTRATAPDRHITLTGLTPGSSPQSAPTLGDANRLRQVISNLMTNVLRYTPDGTDIEIAVGTAPSENGAVTESVIKICDHGPGISDSDAEKIFQRFYRADTSRDRDTGGSGLGLAIVAGIVSQHNGTVRHEETPGGGATMVVRLPYHPLDHDDDDDWDSDDETDFSTAE
;
A
#
# COMPACT_ATOMS: atom_id res chain seq x y z
N MET A 1 -17.03 -3.78 -35.54
CA MET A 1 -18.38 -4.38 -35.41
C MET A 1 -19.32 -3.88 -36.51
N ALA A 2 -19.69 -2.61 -36.63
CA ALA A 2 -20.61 -2.15 -37.67
C ALA A 2 -20.13 -2.49 -39.10
N LEU A 3 -18.84 -2.29 -39.38
CA LEU A 3 -18.23 -2.64 -40.67
C LEU A 3 -18.29 -4.14 -40.95
N THR A 4 -18.06 -4.98 -39.95
CA THR A 4 -18.16 -6.45 -40.13
C THR A 4 -19.58 -6.91 -40.41
N VAL A 5 -20.57 -6.34 -39.72
CA VAL A 5 -22.00 -6.63 -40.00
C VAL A 5 -22.38 -6.20 -41.39
N ALA A 6 -21.98 -5.01 -41.83
CA ALA A 6 -22.26 -4.55 -43.20
C ALA A 6 -21.62 -5.44 -44.26
N LEU A 7 -20.34 -5.79 -44.08
CA LEU A 7 -19.64 -6.69 -45.02
C LEU A 7 -20.28 -8.07 -45.10
N THR A 8 -20.65 -8.63 -43.94
CA THR A 8 -21.35 -9.92 -43.86
C THR A 8 -22.69 -9.87 -44.54
N ALA A 9 -23.46 -8.79 -44.35
CA ALA A 9 -24.76 -8.63 -45.00
C ALA A 9 -24.65 -8.56 -46.53
N ILE A 10 -23.69 -7.78 -47.05
CA ILE A 10 -23.42 -7.65 -48.48
C ILE A 10 -22.99 -9.00 -49.07
N LEU A 11 -22.07 -9.69 -48.44
CA LEU A 11 -21.57 -10.97 -48.92
C LEU A 11 -22.69 -12.03 -48.91
N THR A 12 -23.45 -12.13 -47.81
CA THR A 12 -24.58 -13.06 -47.69
C THR A 12 -25.63 -12.77 -48.75
N ALA A 13 -26.03 -11.51 -48.95
CA ALA A 13 -26.98 -11.11 -49.95
C ALA A 13 -26.53 -11.49 -51.36
N SER A 14 -25.25 -11.23 -51.69
CA SER A 14 -24.68 -11.56 -53.01
C SER A 14 -24.66 -13.07 -53.27
N LEU A 15 -24.15 -13.85 -52.30
CA LEU A 15 -24.12 -15.31 -52.47
C LEU A 15 -25.51 -15.92 -52.53
N TYR A 16 -26.43 -15.47 -51.69
CA TYR A 16 -27.78 -15.94 -51.66
C TYR A 16 -28.52 -15.61 -52.97
N ARG A 17 -28.35 -14.41 -53.49
CA ARG A 17 -28.88 -14.01 -54.81
C ARG A 17 -28.36 -14.89 -55.94
N GLN A 18 -27.07 -15.16 -55.98
CA GLN A 18 -26.48 -16.04 -57.01
C GLN A 18 -27.07 -17.45 -56.95
N GLU A 19 -27.23 -17.99 -55.76
CA GLU A 19 -27.82 -19.32 -55.56
C GLU A 19 -29.27 -19.39 -56.03
N LEU A 20 -30.08 -18.36 -55.72
CA LEU A 20 -31.48 -18.31 -56.16
C LEU A 20 -31.60 -18.16 -57.69
N ILE A 21 -30.74 -17.37 -58.33
CA ILE A 21 -30.68 -17.24 -59.78
C ILE A 21 -30.29 -18.59 -60.39
N ARG A 22 -29.34 -19.30 -59.86
CA ARG A 22 -28.95 -20.64 -60.33
C ARG A 22 -30.11 -21.63 -60.22
N GLN A 23 -30.88 -21.57 -59.13
CA GLN A 23 -32.10 -22.40 -59.00
C GLN A 23 -33.16 -22.09 -60.08
N ILE A 24 -33.35 -20.80 -60.41
CA ILE A 24 -34.23 -20.38 -61.48
C ILE A 24 -33.76 -20.93 -62.83
N ASP A 25 -32.45 -20.83 -63.11
CA ASP A 25 -31.85 -21.34 -64.36
C ASP A 25 -32.04 -22.87 -64.47
N GLU A 26 -31.88 -23.61 -63.36
CA GLU A 26 -32.13 -25.04 -63.26
C GLU A 26 -33.61 -25.36 -63.42
N ASP A 27 -34.53 -24.56 -62.84
CA ASP A 27 -35.97 -24.71 -62.97
C ASP A 27 -36.42 -24.52 -64.44
N ILE A 28 -35.93 -23.50 -65.15
CA ILE A 28 -36.20 -23.25 -66.57
C ILE A 28 -35.66 -24.42 -67.38
N PHE A 29 -34.45 -24.85 -67.15
CA PHE A 29 -33.84 -25.95 -67.88
C PHE A 29 -34.58 -27.26 -67.71
N THR A 30 -34.99 -27.63 -66.52
CA THR A 30 -35.65 -28.85 -66.16
C THR A 30 -37.08 -28.90 -66.82
N ASN A 31 -37.78 -27.77 -66.78
CA ASN A 31 -39.14 -27.70 -67.27
C ASN A 31 -39.28 -27.30 -68.77
N ARG A 32 -38.15 -27.03 -69.47
CA ARG A 32 -38.12 -26.51 -70.83
C ARG A 32 -38.92 -27.39 -71.80
N HIS A 33 -38.76 -28.72 -71.65
CA HIS A 33 -39.49 -29.70 -72.52
C HIS A 33 -41.01 -29.65 -72.28
N ASN A 34 -41.44 -29.61 -71.02
CA ASN A 34 -42.86 -29.56 -70.67
C ASN A 34 -43.53 -28.26 -71.14
N VAL A 35 -42.85 -27.08 -70.92
CA VAL A 35 -43.39 -25.78 -71.36
C VAL A 35 -43.37 -25.67 -72.87
N SER A 36 -42.38 -26.18 -73.56
CA SER A 36 -42.30 -26.22 -75.05
C SER A 36 -43.39 -27.10 -75.64
N MET A 37 -43.60 -28.30 -75.11
CA MET A 37 -44.63 -29.20 -75.55
C MET A 37 -46.07 -28.62 -75.38
N TYR A 38 -46.31 -27.94 -74.22
CA TYR A 38 -47.60 -27.29 -73.96
C TYR A 38 -47.84 -26.10 -74.91
N LEU A 39 -46.85 -25.26 -75.20
CA LEU A 39 -46.95 -24.20 -76.18
C LEU A 39 -47.21 -24.72 -77.59
N THR A 40 -46.55 -25.81 -77.99
CA THR A 40 -46.80 -26.45 -79.32
C THR A 40 -48.18 -27.04 -79.40
N SER A 41 -48.72 -27.63 -78.33
CA SER A 41 -50.05 -28.18 -78.27
C SER A 41 -51.17 -27.13 -78.41
N MET A 42 -50.96 -25.95 -77.79
CA MET A 42 -51.86 -24.80 -77.87
C MET A 42 -51.93 -24.19 -79.28
N GLY A 43 -50.80 -24.21 -79.99
CA GLY A 43 -50.73 -23.72 -81.38
C GLY A 43 -51.41 -24.63 -82.40
N SER A 44 -51.71 -25.88 -82.09
CA SER A 44 -52.18 -26.89 -83.09
C SER A 44 -53.62 -27.35 -82.92
N ALA A 45 -54.36 -27.03 -81.93
CA ALA A 45 -55.83 -27.25 -81.82
C ALA A 45 -56.33 -27.55 -80.40
N GLY A 46 -57.42 -26.96 -80.00
CA GLY A 46 -58.45 -27.40 -79.06
C GLY A 46 -58.03 -27.78 -77.62
N PRO A 47 -58.95 -27.58 -76.63
CA PRO A 47 -58.56 -27.77 -75.22
C PRO A 47 -58.35 -29.25 -74.88
N TYR A 48 -57.16 -29.65 -74.62
CA TYR A 48 -56.84 -30.88 -73.90
C TYR A 48 -57.03 -30.66 -72.38
N GLU A 49 -57.77 -31.58 -71.76
CA GLU A 49 -57.85 -31.69 -70.27
C GLU A 49 -56.43 -31.95 -69.73
N THR A 50 -55.74 -30.91 -69.27
CA THR A 50 -54.45 -30.97 -68.69
C THR A 50 -54.58 -31.02 -67.18
N GLY A 51 -54.63 -32.22 -66.65
CA GLY A 51 -54.49 -32.45 -65.16
C GLY A 51 -53.25 -31.85 -64.56
N SER A 52 -52.63 -32.39 -63.63
CA SER A 52 -51.48 -31.90 -62.77
C SER A 52 -50.32 -31.12 -63.43
N PHE A 53 -50.20 -31.11 -64.76
CA PHE A 53 -49.23 -30.32 -65.53
C PHE A 53 -49.49 -28.80 -65.51
N GLU A 54 -50.77 -28.42 -65.44
CA GLU A 54 -51.17 -27.02 -65.52
C GLU A 54 -50.62 -26.17 -64.36
N GLN A 55 -50.59 -26.69 -63.09
CA GLN A 55 -50.05 -25.99 -61.92
C GLN A 55 -48.58 -25.70 -61.99
N THR A 56 -47.76 -26.55 -62.62
CA THR A 56 -46.34 -26.35 -62.76
C THR A 56 -46.01 -25.36 -63.87
N ILE A 57 -46.81 -25.37 -64.95
CA ILE A 57 -46.57 -24.54 -66.13
C ILE A 57 -47.05 -23.11 -65.96
N VAL A 58 -48.11 -22.85 -65.19
CA VAL A 58 -48.71 -21.53 -64.98
C VAL A 58 -47.72 -20.52 -64.32
N ARG A 59 -46.67 -20.96 -63.64
CA ARG A 59 -45.64 -20.06 -63.10
C ARG A 59 -44.62 -19.57 -64.09
N PHE A 60 -44.60 -20.22 -65.31
CA PHE A 60 -43.66 -19.82 -66.34
C PHE A 60 -44.37 -18.91 -67.35
N TYR A 61 -43.61 -17.89 -67.81
CA TYR A 61 -43.97 -17.24 -69.05
C TYR A 61 -43.36 -18.05 -70.19
N GLY A 62 -44.13 -18.28 -71.26
CA GLY A 62 -43.65 -18.94 -72.45
C GLY A 62 -44.17 -18.25 -73.72
N GLU A 63 -43.31 -18.05 -74.69
CA GLU A 63 -43.67 -17.49 -75.99
C GLU A 63 -42.95 -18.26 -77.07
N SER A 64 -43.66 -18.55 -78.17
CA SER A 64 -43.11 -19.27 -79.31
C SER A 64 -43.21 -18.46 -80.57
N TRP A 65 -42.19 -18.59 -81.40
CA TRP A 65 -42.13 -17.99 -82.75
C TRP A 65 -41.82 -19.06 -83.81
N ASN A 66 -42.27 -18.81 -85.06
CA ASN A 66 -41.89 -19.65 -86.18
C ASN A 66 -40.42 -19.41 -86.60
N ASN A 67 -39.94 -20.10 -87.63
CA ASN A 67 -38.59 -20.00 -88.14
C ASN A 67 -38.19 -18.57 -88.64
N ASP A 68 -39.18 -17.80 -89.03
CA ASP A 68 -39.06 -16.45 -89.54
C ASP A 68 -39.11 -15.36 -88.38
N GLY A 69 -39.42 -15.81 -87.16
CA GLY A 69 -39.51 -14.92 -86.03
C GLY A 69 -40.90 -14.34 -85.80
N GLU A 70 -41.91 -14.87 -86.48
CA GLU A 70 -43.34 -14.46 -86.29
C GLU A 70 -43.92 -15.14 -85.07
N PHE A 71 -44.74 -14.38 -84.35
CA PHE A 71 -45.37 -14.84 -83.09
C PHE A 71 -46.33 -15.99 -83.40
N VAL A 72 -46.29 -17.06 -82.61
CA VAL A 72 -47.18 -18.24 -82.72
C VAL A 72 -48.13 -18.33 -81.54
N THR A 73 -47.60 -18.39 -80.32
CA THR A 73 -48.45 -18.53 -79.14
C THR A 73 -47.70 -18.05 -77.85
N ARG A 74 -48.51 -17.79 -76.83
CA ARG A 74 -47.99 -17.30 -75.56
C ARG A 74 -48.73 -17.92 -74.37
N ILE A 75 -48.00 -18.21 -73.32
CA ILE A 75 -48.52 -18.64 -72.01
C ILE A 75 -48.08 -17.61 -70.98
N PHE A 76 -48.98 -17.10 -70.15
CA PHE A 76 -48.67 -16.24 -69.02
C PHE A 76 -49.78 -16.33 -67.98
N ALA A 77 -49.42 -15.97 -66.72
CA ALA A 77 -50.45 -15.88 -65.70
C ALA A 77 -51.26 -14.59 -65.91
N GLU A 78 -52.60 -14.71 -65.82
CA GLU A 78 -53.48 -13.58 -66.03
C GLU A 78 -53.23 -12.45 -65.03
N GLY A 79 -53.09 -11.21 -65.48
CA GLY A 79 -52.76 -10.04 -64.64
C GLY A 79 -51.32 -9.89 -64.26
N SER A 80 -50.42 -10.72 -64.76
CA SER A 80 -48.98 -10.61 -64.60
C SER A 80 -48.36 -9.65 -65.61
N ASP A 81 -47.29 -8.95 -65.21
CA ASP A 81 -46.39 -8.28 -66.16
C ASP A 81 -45.78 -9.37 -67.06
N VAL A 82 -45.36 -9.00 -68.25
CA VAL A 82 -44.73 -9.91 -69.19
C VAL A 82 -43.34 -9.43 -69.55
N PRO A 83 -42.34 -10.31 -69.78
CA PRO A 83 -40.99 -9.91 -70.15
C PRO A 83 -40.97 -9.24 -71.50
N ASP A 84 -40.16 -8.23 -71.65
CA ASP A 84 -39.88 -7.53 -72.92
C ASP A 84 -38.84 -8.35 -73.70
N ILE A 85 -39.32 -9.28 -74.47
CA ILE A 85 -38.51 -10.22 -75.30
C ILE A 85 -38.64 -9.87 -76.79
N GLU A 86 -37.49 -9.55 -77.40
CA GLU A 86 -37.48 -9.39 -78.83
C GLU A 86 -37.66 -10.77 -79.57
N PRO A 87 -38.57 -10.86 -80.54
CA PRO A 87 -38.72 -12.08 -81.35
C PRO A 87 -37.41 -12.51 -81.99
N MET A 88 -37.08 -13.80 -81.88
CA MET A 88 -35.85 -14.33 -82.43
C MET A 88 -36.10 -15.45 -83.43
N THR A 89 -35.49 -15.33 -84.61
CA THR A 89 -35.46 -16.41 -85.58
C THR A 89 -34.63 -17.60 -85.09
N ALA A 90 -34.85 -18.79 -85.68
CA ALA A 90 -34.12 -20.00 -85.26
C ALA A 90 -32.59 -19.87 -85.42
N ARG A 91 -32.10 -19.04 -86.35
CA ARG A 91 -30.65 -18.74 -86.52
C ARG A 91 -30.16 -17.86 -85.44
N GLN A 92 -30.88 -16.82 -85.02
CA GLN A 92 -30.53 -15.92 -83.96
C GLN A 92 -30.52 -16.65 -82.61
N ALA A 93 -31.53 -17.47 -82.31
CA ALA A 93 -31.55 -18.27 -81.10
C ALA A 93 -30.41 -19.30 -81.03
N ALA A 94 -30.04 -19.92 -82.19
CA ALA A 94 -28.84 -20.79 -82.22
C ALA A 94 -27.53 -20.07 -81.99
N ALA A 95 -27.44 -18.82 -82.49
CA ALA A 95 -26.26 -17.98 -82.28
C ALA A 95 -26.18 -17.44 -80.84
N HIS A 96 -27.29 -17.15 -80.16
CA HIS A 96 -27.37 -16.70 -78.78
C HIS A 96 -26.99 -17.80 -77.79
N GLY A 97 -27.18 -19.04 -78.17
CA GLY A 97 -26.97 -20.20 -77.30
C GLY A 97 -28.05 -20.28 -76.20
N SER A 98 -28.04 -21.38 -75.45
CA SER A 98 -28.98 -21.56 -74.33
C SER A 98 -28.62 -20.90 -73.04
N THR A 99 -27.85 -19.77 -73.08
CA THR A 99 -27.46 -19.05 -71.87
C THR A 99 -28.59 -18.18 -71.39
N PRO A 100 -28.97 -18.31 -70.12
CA PRO A 100 -30.01 -17.46 -69.53
C PRO A 100 -29.56 -15.99 -69.41
N PHE A 101 -30.48 -15.05 -69.72
CA PHE A 101 -30.24 -13.61 -69.62
C PHE A 101 -31.41 -12.90 -68.95
N ASN A 102 -31.21 -11.67 -68.50
CA ASN A 102 -32.26 -10.89 -67.83
C ASN A 102 -32.86 -9.88 -68.84
N VAL A 103 -34.19 -9.73 -68.74
CA VAL A 103 -34.94 -8.69 -69.46
C VAL A 103 -35.88 -7.95 -68.51
N PRO A 104 -36.15 -6.67 -68.73
CA PRO A 104 -37.16 -5.94 -68.00
C PRO A 104 -38.58 -6.44 -68.32
N GLY A 105 -39.53 -6.11 -67.45
CA GLY A 105 -40.95 -6.28 -67.79
C GLY A 105 -41.46 -5.22 -68.74
N LEU A 106 -42.43 -5.60 -69.61
CA LEU A 106 -42.91 -4.66 -70.62
C LEU A 106 -43.78 -3.53 -70.03
N ALA A 107 -44.65 -3.85 -69.05
CA ALA A 107 -45.48 -2.87 -68.37
C ALA A 107 -44.72 -2.21 -67.13
N MET A 108 -43.88 -2.96 -66.52
CA MET A 108 -43.11 -2.56 -65.31
C MET A 108 -41.60 -2.83 -65.47
N PRO A 109 -40.83 -1.91 -66.04
CA PRO A 109 -39.41 -2.14 -66.34
C PRO A 109 -38.54 -2.44 -65.09
N GLN A 110 -39.01 -2.12 -63.88
CA GLN A 110 -38.33 -2.48 -62.63
C GLN A 110 -38.44 -3.98 -62.30
N HIS A 111 -39.44 -4.67 -62.82
CA HIS A 111 -39.58 -6.10 -62.70
C HIS A 111 -38.65 -6.78 -63.67
N GLN A 112 -37.75 -7.57 -63.18
CA GLN A 112 -36.79 -8.28 -63.98
C GLN A 112 -37.24 -9.74 -64.17
N TRP A 113 -37.02 -10.22 -65.36
CA TRP A 113 -37.30 -11.58 -65.74
C TRP A 113 -36.03 -12.31 -66.16
N ARG A 114 -35.90 -13.57 -65.77
CA ARG A 114 -34.86 -14.48 -66.24
C ARG A 114 -35.40 -15.26 -67.41
N VAL A 115 -34.76 -15.10 -68.53
CA VAL A 115 -35.23 -15.67 -69.80
C VAL A 115 -34.17 -16.61 -70.36
N GLN A 116 -34.68 -17.71 -70.95
CA GLN A 116 -33.84 -18.61 -71.70
C GLN A 116 -34.57 -18.97 -72.99
N ILE A 117 -33.91 -18.94 -74.17
CA ILE A 117 -34.45 -19.20 -75.49
C ILE A 117 -33.92 -20.54 -75.97
N TYR A 118 -34.83 -21.36 -76.51
CA TYR A 118 -34.54 -22.68 -77.05
C TYR A 118 -35.02 -22.81 -78.45
N ARG A 119 -34.35 -23.63 -79.26
CA ARG A 119 -34.86 -24.09 -80.55
C ARG A 119 -35.78 -25.30 -80.32
N LEU A 120 -36.91 -25.33 -80.96
CA LEU A 120 -37.81 -26.47 -80.95
C LEU A 120 -37.21 -27.69 -81.69
N GLU A 121 -37.33 -28.87 -81.07
CA GLU A 121 -36.75 -30.10 -81.61
C GLU A 121 -37.34 -30.48 -83.02
N SER A 122 -38.53 -30.01 -83.30
CA SER A 122 -39.20 -30.21 -84.58
C SER A 122 -38.71 -29.32 -85.71
N ASP A 123 -37.69 -28.52 -85.48
CA ASP A 123 -37.16 -27.50 -86.38
C ASP A 123 -38.21 -26.48 -86.88
N SER A 124 -39.28 -26.32 -86.14
CA SER A 124 -40.48 -25.51 -86.47
C SER A 124 -40.47 -24.10 -85.88
N GLY A 125 -39.42 -23.72 -85.14
CA GLY A 125 -39.32 -22.38 -84.51
C GLY A 125 -38.50 -22.32 -83.22
N THR A 126 -38.73 -21.25 -82.44
CA THR A 126 -38.07 -20.97 -81.20
C THR A 126 -39.06 -20.78 -80.08
N VAL A 127 -38.59 -21.05 -78.86
CA VAL A 127 -39.39 -20.86 -77.64
C VAL A 127 -38.56 -20.09 -76.62
N ALA A 128 -39.12 -19.03 -76.09
CA ALA A 128 -38.58 -18.34 -74.90
C ALA A 128 -39.36 -18.79 -73.67
N ILE A 129 -38.66 -19.12 -72.65
CA ILE A 129 -39.23 -19.46 -71.35
C ILE A 129 -38.62 -18.46 -70.29
N ALA A 130 -39.48 -17.86 -69.49
CA ALA A 130 -39.08 -16.89 -68.49
C ALA A 130 -39.72 -17.12 -67.15
N LEU A 131 -39.01 -16.75 -66.11
CA LEU A 131 -39.51 -16.70 -64.73
C LEU A 131 -39.19 -15.29 -64.12
N PRO A 132 -40.15 -14.75 -63.36
CA PRO A 132 -39.94 -13.45 -62.72
C PRO A 132 -38.87 -13.53 -61.61
N LEU A 133 -38.01 -12.51 -61.50
CA LEU A 133 -37.00 -12.39 -60.47
C LEU A 133 -37.51 -11.71 -59.17
N ASP A 134 -38.72 -11.15 -59.19
CA ASP A 134 -39.33 -10.52 -58.02
C ASP A 134 -39.33 -11.37 -56.75
N PRO A 135 -39.64 -12.69 -56.77
CA PRO A 135 -39.56 -13.55 -55.60
C PRO A 135 -38.12 -13.66 -55.05
N VAL A 136 -37.14 -13.65 -55.95
CA VAL A 136 -35.70 -13.65 -55.58
C VAL A 136 -35.33 -12.37 -54.88
N GLU A 137 -35.67 -11.20 -55.44
CA GLU A 137 -35.34 -9.91 -54.88
C GLU A 137 -36.01 -9.71 -53.50
N ARG A 138 -37.28 -10.06 -53.36
CA ARG A 138 -37.98 -10.05 -52.08
C ARG A 138 -37.37 -11.00 -51.04
N SER A 139 -36.88 -12.16 -51.48
CA SER A 139 -36.22 -13.11 -50.57
C SER A 139 -34.85 -12.59 -50.12
N VAL A 140 -34.07 -12.02 -51.03
CA VAL A 140 -32.79 -11.40 -50.75
C VAL A 140 -32.94 -10.19 -49.79
N GLU A 141 -33.89 -9.32 -50.05
CA GLU A 141 -34.22 -8.16 -49.20
C GLU A 141 -34.60 -8.60 -47.77
N ARG A 142 -35.43 -9.62 -47.65
CA ARG A 142 -35.85 -10.18 -46.34
C ARG A 142 -34.68 -10.74 -45.57
N VAL A 143 -33.83 -11.55 -46.23
CA VAL A 143 -32.62 -12.12 -45.58
C VAL A 143 -31.65 -11.02 -45.18
N THR A 144 -31.44 -10.04 -46.05
CA THR A 144 -30.54 -8.90 -45.78
C THR A 144 -31.02 -8.09 -44.58
N THR A 145 -32.33 -7.80 -44.52
CA THR A 145 -32.96 -7.10 -43.39
C THR A 145 -32.79 -7.86 -42.08
N LEU A 146 -33.00 -9.19 -42.12
CA LEU A 146 -32.81 -10.03 -40.93
C LEU A 146 -31.37 -10.03 -40.44
N VAL A 147 -30.37 -10.17 -41.35
CA VAL A 147 -28.95 -10.15 -41.01
C VAL A 147 -28.55 -8.82 -40.39
N ILE A 148 -28.97 -7.70 -40.98
CA ILE A 148 -28.69 -6.36 -40.45
C ILE A 148 -29.34 -6.18 -39.06
N THR A 149 -30.61 -6.58 -38.90
CA THR A 149 -31.34 -6.42 -37.65
C THR A 149 -30.68 -7.23 -36.51
N ILE A 150 -30.36 -8.50 -36.78
CA ILE A 150 -29.68 -9.38 -35.82
C ILE A 150 -28.30 -8.86 -35.47
N GLY A 151 -27.53 -8.45 -36.49
CA GLY A 151 -26.19 -7.88 -36.31
C GLY A 151 -26.20 -6.59 -35.49
N PHE A 152 -27.17 -5.72 -35.72
CA PHE A 152 -27.34 -4.50 -34.90
C PHE A 152 -27.65 -4.83 -33.44
N LEU A 153 -28.61 -5.73 -33.20
CA LEU A 153 -29.01 -6.14 -31.86
C LEU A 153 -27.85 -6.80 -31.11
N ALA A 154 -27.11 -7.69 -31.78
CA ALA A 154 -25.94 -8.33 -31.22
C ALA A 154 -24.85 -7.31 -30.82
N THR A 155 -24.60 -6.31 -31.69
CA THR A 155 -23.66 -5.24 -31.43
C THR A 155 -24.09 -4.40 -30.21
N LEU A 156 -25.37 -4.08 -30.09
CA LEU A 156 -25.91 -3.34 -28.94
C LEU A 156 -25.69 -4.11 -27.63
N VAL A 157 -26.00 -5.41 -27.60
CA VAL A 157 -25.85 -6.27 -26.44
C VAL A 157 -24.37 -6.37 -26.02
N VAL A 158 -23.46 -6.62 -26.95
CA VAL A 158 -22.03 -6.70 -26.67
C VAL A 158 -21.49 -5.37 -26.12
N THR A 159 -21.93 -4.25 -26.72
CA THR A 159 -21.53 -2.92 -26.24
C THR A 159 -22.01 -2.64 -24.82
N MET A 160 -23.26 -3.02 -24.51
CA MET A 160 -23.84 -2.86 -23.17
C MET A 160 -23.10 -3.69 -22.13
N ILE A 161 -22.78 -4.95 -22.45
CA ILE A 161 -22.00 -5.84 -21.59
C ILE A 161 -20.58 -5.26 -21.37
N ALA A 162 -19.89 -4.87 -22.45
CA ALA A 162 -18.56 -4.29 -22.37
C ALA A 162 -18.54 -3.02 -21.52
N TYR A 163 -19.52 -2.14 -21.68
CA TYR A 163 -19.66 -0.93 -20.86
C TYR A 163 -19.84 -1.27 -19.37
N GLY A 164 -20.70 -2.25 -19.06
CA GLY A 164 -20.91 -2.71 -17.68
C GLY A 164 -19.65 -3.30 -17.06
N LEU A 165 -18.92 -4.13 -17.79
CA LEU A 165 -17.66 -4.73 -17.34
C LEU A 165 -16.58 -3.67 -17.08
N VAL A 166 -16.39 -2.74 -18.01
CA VAL A 166 -15.40 -1.65 -17.89
C VAL A 166 -15.71 -0.78 -16.67
N THR A 167 -16.97 -0.31 -16.55
CA THR A 167 -17.35 0.55 -15.42
C THR A 167 -17.19 -0.16 -14.07
N THR A 168 -17.49 -1.46 -14.00
CA THR A 168 -17.33 -2.25 -12.78
C THR A 168 -15.85 -2.48 -12.44
N ALA A 169 -15.02 -2.75 -13.44
CA ALA A 169 -13.58 -2.95 -13.27
C ALA A 169 -12.85 -1.68 -12.78
N PHE A 170 -13.29 -0.48 -13.18
CA PHE A 170 -12.66 0.78 -12.77
C PHE A 170 -13.21 1.40 -11.48
N ARG A 171 -14.36 0.95 -10.96
CA ARG A 171 -14.93 1.44 -9.70
C ARG A 171 -13.96 1.39 -8.50
N PRO A 172 -13.17 0.32 -8.28
CA PRO A 172 -12.20 0.27 -7.19
C PRO A 172 -11.12 1.35 -7.30
N LEU A 173 -10.64 1.65 -8.51
CA LEU A 173 -9.61 2.67 -8.75
C LEU A 173 -10.07 4.08 -8.35
N ASN A 174 -11.31 4.44 -8.67
CA ASN A 174 -11.89 5.72 -8.24
C ASN A 174 -12.02 5.85 -6.71
N ARG A 175 -12.15 4.72 -5.99
CA ARG A 175 -12.15 4.73 -4.52
C ARG A 175 -10.74 4.98 -3.98
N VAL A 176 -9.71 4.38 -4.57
CA VAL A 176 -8.30 4.64 -4.22
C VAL A 176 -7.98 6.13 -4.39
N GLU A 177 -8.36 6.72 -5.53
CA GLU A 177 -8.15 8.15 -5.81
C GLU A 177 -8.80 9.05 -4.75
N ARG A 178 -10.07 8.81 -4.41
CA ARG A 178 -10.79 9.61 -3.40
C ARG A 178 -10.18 9.46 -2.01
N THR A 179 -9.72 8.28 -1.65
CA THR A 179 -9.05 8.04 -0.37
C THR A 179 -7.70 8.76 -0.34
N ALA A 180 -6.92 8.68 -1.43
CA ALA A 180 -5.65 9.39 -1.57
C ALA A 180 -5.83 10.92 -1.47
N ALA A 181 -6.88 11.47 -2.10
CA ALA A 181 -7.21 12.88 -1.97
C ALA A 181 -7.55 13.28 -0.52
N GLY A 182 -8.27 12.43 0.22
CA GLY A 182 -8.57 12.65 1.64
C GLY A 182 -7.32 12.63 2.53
N ILE A 183 -6.37 11.74 2.24
CA ILE A 183 -5.08 11.66 2.93
C ILE A 183 -4.23 12.91 2.64
N ALA A 184 -4.18 13.36 1.38
CA ALA A 184 -3.49 14.57 0.99
C ALA A 184 -4.06 15.83 1.66
N ALA A 185 -5.35 15.80 2.04
CA ALA A 185 -6.01 16.87 2.83
C ALA A 185 -5.69 16.78 4.34
N GLY A 186 -4.83 15.83 4.78
CA GLY A 186 -4.36 15.71 6.16
C GLY A 186 -5.02 14.60 6.99
N ASP A 187 -6.00 13.88 6.46
CA ASP A 187 -6.67 12.79 7.20
C ASP A 187 -5.93 11.46 6.99
N LEU A 188 -4.85 11.27 7.76
CA LEU A 188 -4.02 10.06 7.73
C LEU A 188 -4.73 8.82 8.30
N SER A 189 -5.90 8.97 8.93
CA SER A 189 -6.66 7.85 9.48
C SER A 189 -7.42 7.06 8.41
N LYS A 190 -7.63 7.65 7.23
CA LYS A 190 -8.32 7.00 6.11
C LYS A 190 -7.54 5.82 5.58
N ARG A 191 -8.29 4.77 5.20
CA ARG A 191 -7.73 3.56 4.59
C ARG A 191 -8.44 3.28 3.27
N VAL A 192 -7.67 2.77 2.32
CA VAL A 192 -8.21 2.29 1.05
C VAL A 192 -8.96 1.00 1.29
N PRO A 193 -10.24 0.90 0.85
CA PRO A 193 -10.98 -0.35 0.97
C PRO A 193 -10.24 -1.49 0.25
N THR A 194 -9.96 -2.56 0.96
CA THR A 194 -9.34 -3.76 0.38
C THR A 194 -10.37 -4.49 -0.47
N GLY A 195 -10.17 -4.53 -1.78
CA GLY A 195 -10.93 -5.37 -2.70
C GLY A 195 -10.60 -6.85 -2.53
N ALA A 196 -11.05 -7.69 -3.49
CA ALA A 196 -10.71 -9.11 -3.49
C ALA A 196 -9.18 -9.29 -3.40
N PRO A 197 -8.69 -10.16 -2.49
CA PRO A 197 -7.26 -10.26 -2.16
C PRO A 197 -6.38 -10.67 -3.35
N ASP A 198 -6.95 -11.36 -4.33
CA ASP A 198 -6.22 -11.93 -5.47
C ASP A 198 -6.16 -11.00 -6.69
N THR A 199 -6.71 -9.79 -6.60
CA THR A 199 -6.66 -8.80 -7.69
C THR A 199 -5.46 -7.86 -7.54
N GLU A 200 -4.98 -7.28 -8.67
CA GLU A 200 -3.92 -6.27 -8.70
C GLU A 200 -4.28 -5.07 -7.84
N VAL A 201 -5.54 -4.62 -7.91
CA VAL A 201 -6.05 -3.49 -7.10
C VAL A 201 -6.09 -3.85 -5.61
N GLY A 202 -6.43 -5.10 -5.27
CA GLY A 202 -6.40 -5.59 -3.89
C GLY A 202 -4.98 -5.63 -3.33
N ARG A 203 -3.98 -6.06 -4.11
CA ARG A 203 -2.56 -6.02 -3.72
C ARG A 203 -2.07 -4.58 -3.53
N LEU A 204 -2.38 -3.70 -4.48
CA LEU A 204 -2.04 -2.27 -4.39
C LEU A 204 -2.64 -1.63 -3.13
N SER A 205 -3.92 -1.89 -2.84
CA SER A 205 -4.60 -1.36 -1.65
C SER A 205 -3.93 -1.81 -0.35
N ARG A 206 -3.47 -3.07 -0.26
CA ARG A 206 -2.74 -3.58 0.91
C ARG A 206 -1.38 -2.92 1.08
N SER A 207 -0.59 -2.81 0.02
CA SER A 207 0.71 -2.14 0.05
C SER A 207 0.57 -0.67 0.43
N LEU A 208 -0.43 0.02 -0.11
CA LEU A 208 -0.72 1.41 0.23
C LEU A 208 -1.15 1.56 1.70
N ASN A 209 -2.02 0.69 2.20
CA ASN A 209 -2.43 0.73 3.60
C ASN A 209 -1.27 0.42 4.56
N ALA A 210 -0.35 -0.48 4.20
CA ALA A 210 0.87 -0.73 4.97
C ALA A 210 1.78 0.51 5.00
N MET A 211 1.98 1.17 3.88
CA MET A 211 2.74 2.42 3.81
C MET A 211 2.09 3.53 4.65
N LEU A 212 0.76 3.66 4.58
CA LEU A 212 0.01 4.63 5.37
C LEU A 212 0.12 4.36 6.88
N ALA A 213 0.13 3.11 7.30
CA ALA A 213 0.34 2.75 8.70
C ALA A 213 1.74 3.19 9.19
N HIS A 214 2.79 2.99 8.39
CA HIS A 214 4.13 3.47 8.72
C HIS A 214 4.21 4.99 8.80
N ILE A 215 3.57 5.71 7.86
CA ILE A 215 3.53 7.18 7.87
C ILE A 215 2.80 7.69 9.12
N GLU A 216 1.67 7.09 9.48
CA GLU A 216 0.90 7.46 10.68
C GLU A 216 1.71 7.26 11.97
N ILE A 217 2.43 6.12 12.08
CA ILE A 217 3.32 5.85 13.21
C ILE A 217 4.44 6.90 13.28
N ALA A 218 5.09 7.19 12.16
CA ALA A 218 6.16 8.20 12.10
C ALA A 218 5.65 9.61 12.46
N PHE A 219 4.47 9.96 11.98
CA PHE A 219 3.86 11.26 12.27
C PHE A 219 3.50 11.40 13.75
N ARG A 220 2.88 10.39 14.35
CA ARG A 220 2.58 10.35 15.79
C ARG A 220 3.85 10.41 16.66
N ALA A 221 4.90 9.70 16.24
CA ALA A 221 6.18 9.76 16.93
C ALA A 221 6.78 11.17 16.89
N ASN A 222 6.66 11.86 15.74
CA ASN A 222 7.11 13.23 15.57
C ASN A 222 6.30 14.22 16.44
N GLU A 223 4.96 14.11 16.45
CA GLU A 223 4.10 14.95 17.30
C GLU A 223 4.43 14.77 18.80
N GLN A 224 4.63 13.51 19.23
CA GLN A 224 5.03 13.23 20.61
C GLN A 224 6.41 13.78 20.94
N SER A 225 7.33 13.78 19.97
CA SER A 225 8.67 14.38 20.14
C SER A 225 8.58 15.88 20.25
N GLU A 226 7.79 16.53 19.40
CA GLU A 226 7.56 17.98 19.44
C GLU A 226 6.92 18.41 20.77
N GLU A 227 5.91 17.69 21.23
CA GLU A 227 5.26 17.97 22.52
C GLU A 227 6.22 17.80 23.70
N ARG A 228 7.09 16.76 23.68
CA ARG A 228 8.15 16.58 24.70
C ARG A 228 9.15 17.72 24.67
N MET A 229 9.59 18.15 23.50
CA MET A 229 10.53 19.27 23.33
C MET A 229 9.90 20.58 23.80
N ARG A 230 8.64 20.83 23.48
CA ARG A 230 7.92 22.02 23.93
C ARG A 230 7.82 22.11 25.44
N ARG A 231 7.46 21.00 26.11
CA ARG A 231 7.44 20.92 27.60
C ARG A 231 8.84 21.14 28.16
N PHE A 232 9.86 20.51 27.61
CA PHE A 232 11.24 20.68 28.05
C PHE A 232 11.69 22.15 28.02
N VAL A 233 11.44 22.87 26.92
CA VAL A 233 11.77 24.29 26.80
C VAL A 233 11.01 25.14 27.81
N GLN A 234 9.73 24.84 28.02
CA GLN A 234 8.89 25.56 28.98
C GLN A 234 9.39 25.37 30.42
N ASP A 235 9.66 24.14 30.82
CA ASP A 235 10.12 23.79 32.16
C ASP A 235 11.51 24.36 32.43
N ALA A 236 12.44 24.24 31.48
CA ALA A 236 13.78 24.88 31.56
C ALA A 236 13.70 26.39 31.71
N SER A 237 12.77 27.05 30.99
CA SER A 237 12.58 28.49 31.09
C SER A 237 12.06 28.92 32.48
N HIS A 238 11.20 28.11 33.08
CA HIS A 238 10.69 28.36 34.42
C HIS A 238 11.77 28.19 35.47
N GLU A 239 12.58 27.12 35.41
CA GLU A 239 13.64 26.84 36.37
C GLU A 239 14.82 27.80 36.26
N LEU A 240 15.10 28.34 35.07
CA LEU A 240 16.11 29.39 34.89
C LEU A 240 15.64 30.78 35.36
N ARG A 241 14.34 31.08 35.29
CA ARG A 241 13.78 32.39 35.65
C ARG A 241 13.85 32.64 37.15
N THR A 242 13.59 31.61 37.95
CA THR A 242 13.56 31.73 39.43
C THR A 242 14.88 32.19 40.02
N PRO A 243 16.04 31.55 39.77
CA PRO A 243 17.34 32.00 40.27
C PRO A 243 17.73 33.38 39.74
N LEU A 244 17.39 33.67 38.48
CA LEU A 244 17.68 34.97 37.87
C LEU A 244 16.94 36.11 38.57
N VAL A 245 15.67 35.89 39.00
CA VAL A 245 14.89 36.87 39.76
C VAL A 245 15.53 37.08 41.15
N THR A 246 16.02 36.01 41.78
CA THR A 246 16.71 36.09 43.08
C THR A 246 18.01 36.90 42.96
N ILE A 247 18.86 36.59 41.98
CA ILE A 247 20.12 37.35 41.71
C ILE A 247 19.81 38.83 41.48
N ARG A 248 18.81 39.10 40.62
CA ARG A 248 18.37 40.48 40.35
C ARG A 248 17.90 41.20 41.62
N GLY A 249 17.08 40.53 42.43
CA GLY A 249 16.54 41.10 43.66
C GLY A 249 17.67 41.52 44.64
N PHE A 250 18.63 40.63 44.91
CA PHE A 250 19.78 40.98 45.77
C PHE A 250 20.66 42.09 45.20
N SER A 251 20.85 42.10 43.88
CA SER A 251 21.59 43.17 43.18
C SER A 251 20.86 44.51 43.26
N GLU A 252 19.53 44.53 43.21
CA GLU A 252 18.72 45.73 43.37
C GLU A 252 18.76 46.25 44.82
N LEU A 253 18.67 45.35 45.83
CA LEU A 253 18.80 45.70 47.26
C LEU A 253 20.14 46.37 47.56
N TYR A 254 21.23 45.81 47.01
CA TYR A 254 22.57 46.37 47.13
C TYR A 254 22.64 47.78 46.52
N ARG A 255 22.18 47.95 45.30
CA ARG A 255 22.22 49.21 44.55
C ARG A 255 21.39 50.31 45.22
N HIS A 256 20.26 49.95 45.85
CA HIS A 256 19.41 50.92 46.59
C HIS A 256 19.90 51.18 48.03
N GLY A 257 20.99 50.63 48.44
CA GLY A 257 21.55 50.84 49.78
C GLY A 257 20.71 50.19 50.88
N ALA A 258 19.87 49.20 50.56
CA ALA A 258 19.00 48.48 51.50
C ALA A 258 19.80 47.43 52.33
N LEU A 259 21.04 47.13 51.98
CA LEU A 259 21.94 46.29 52.74
C LEU A 259 22.82 47.17 53.63
N ALA A 260 22.47 47.26 54.91
CA ALA A 260 22.97 48.27 55.80
C ALA A 260 24.32 47.89 56.44
N SER A 261 24.70 46.63 56.53
CA SER A 261 25.90 46.14 57.12
C SER A 261 26.80 45.40 56.12
N GLU A 262 28.11 45.30 56.41
CA GLU A 262 29.06 44.51 55.63
C GLU A 262 28.66 43.01 55.66
N GLU A 263 28.05 42.55 56.74
CA GLU A 263 27.56 41.20 56.92
C GLU A 263 26.32 40.94 55.99
N ASP A 264 25.39 41.93 55.85
CA ASP A 264 24.25 41.83 54.90
C ASP A 264 24.74 41.77 53.46
N VAL A 265 25.76 42.56 53.10
CA VAL A 265 26.38 42.55 51.77
C VAL A 265 27.02 41.20 51.48
N SER A 266 27.81 40.68 52.46
CA SER A 266 28.46 39.37 52.35
C SER A 266 27.46 38.26 52.16
N THR A 267 26.37 38.27 52.94
CA THR A 267 25.25 37.30 52.82
C THR A 267 24.58 37.38 51.48
N ALA A 268 24.27 38.59 50.97
CA ALA A 268 23.67 38.80 49.66
C ALA A 268 24.58 38.32 48.53
N MET A 269 25.88 38.60 48.58
CA MET A 269 26.86 38.12 47.59
C MET A 269 26.99 36.60 47.61
N GLY A 270 27.01 35.97 48.80
CA GLY A 270 26.99 34.50 48.95
C GLY A 270 25.75 33.87 48.32
N ARG A 271 24.56 34.50 48.47
CA ARG A 271 23.31 34.04 47.83
C ARG A 271 23.38 34.19 46.31
N ILE A 272 23.90 35.29 45.77
CA ILE A 272 24.10 35.50 44.33
C ILE A 272 25.04 34.43 43.76
N GLU A 273 26.18 34.18 44.44
CA GLU A 273 27.15 33.18 44.02
C GLU A 273 26.56 31.77 44.03
N SER A 274 25.83 31.43 45.07
CA SER A 274 25.11 30.14 45.17
C SER A 274 24.09 29.92 44.04
N GLU A 275 23.29 30.95 43.70
CA GLU A 275 22.34 30.86 42.60
C GLU A 275 23.03 30.83 41.22
N ALA A 276 24.16 31.51 41.05
CA ALA A 276 24.93 31.42 39.80
C ALA A 276 25.52 30.01 39.61
N LYS A 277 26.10 29.41 40.67
CA LYS A 277 26.56 28.00 40.64
C LYS A 277 25.44 27.04 40.30
N ARG A 278 24.26 27.23 40.93
CA ARG A 278 23.07 26.42 40.64
C ARG A 278 22.60 26.54 39.19
N MET A 279 22.62 27.74 38.60
CA MET A 279 22.29 27.94 37.19
C MET A 279 23.27 27.24 36.27
N THR A 280 24.59 27.28 36.57
CA THR A 280 25.59 26.55 35.79
C THR A 280 25.29 25.06 35.77
N GLN A 281 25.06 24.46 36.94
CA GLN A 281 24.71 23.05 37.06
C GLN A 281 23.43 22.71 36.29
N LEU A 282 22.39 23.56 36.39
CA LEU A 282 21.13 23.38 35.66
C LEU A 282 21.36 23.38 34.15
N VAL A 283 22.19 24.26 33.62
CA VAL A 283 22.50 24.32 32.18
C VAL A 283 23.27 23.06 31.75
N GLU A 284 24.25 22.60 32.56
CA GLU A 284 24.99 21.36 32.29
C GLU A 284 24.06 20.12 32.28
N ASP A 285 23.15 20.04 33.26
CA ASP A 285 22.11 18.99 33.34
C ASP A 285 21.20 19.00 32.09
N LEU A 286 20.77 20.19 31.66
CA LEU A 286 19.95 20.36 30.44
C LEU A 286 20.67 19.93 29.17
N LEU A 287 21.96 20.31 29.04
CA LEU A 287 22.80 19.91 27.90
C LEU A 287 23.02 18.39 27.90
N THR A 288 23.20 17.78 29.07
CA THR A 288 23.33 16.33 29.21
C THR A 288 22.03 15.63 28.75
N LEU A 289 20.87 16.10 29.22
CA LEU A 289 19.58 15.53 28.80
C LEU A 289 19.32 15.71 27.30
N ALA A 290 19.68 16.85 26.72
CA ALA A 290 19.55 17.07 25.28
C ALA A 290 20.42 16.09 24.48
N ARG A 291 21.65 15.83 24.94
CA ARG A 291 22.56 14.86 24.32
C ARG A 291 22.07 13.39 24.48
N LEU A 292 21.39 13.08 25.60
CA LEU A 292 20.81 11.77 25.83
C LEU A 292 19.61 11.50 24.93
N ASP A 293 18.85 12.54 24.55
CA ASP A 293 17.75 12.42 23.59
C ASP A 293 18.25 12.21 22.13
N GLU A 294 19.49 12.61 21.80
CA GLU A 294 20.15 12.31 20.53
C GLU A 294 20.71 10.88 20.59
N GLN A 295 20.16 9.95 19.81
CA GLN A 295 20.66 8.56 19.68
C GLN A 295 22.04 8.52 19.01
N ARG A 296 23.09 9.06 19.66
CA ARG A 296 24.47 8.87 19.21
C ARG A 296 24.98 7.51 19.66
N THR A 297 25.75 6.87 18.79
CA THR A 297 26.54 5.68 19.14
C THR A 297 27.42 6.00 20.34
N MET A 298 27.24 5.27 21.44
CA MET A 298 28.10 5.35 22.62
C MET A 298 29.42 4.61 22.33
N ASP A 299 30.51 5.21 22.77
CA ASP A 299 31.74 4.44 22.94
C ASP A 299 31.55 3.55 24.17
N THR A 300 31.55 2.24 23.96
CA THR A 300 31.31 1.26 25.01
C THR A 300 32.58 0.46 25.27
N ASP A 301 33.09 0.58 26.49
CA ASP A 301 34.25 -0.18 26.99
C ASP A 301 33.79 -1.17 28.07
N PRO A 302 34.52 -2.26 28.31
CA PRO A 302 34.32 -3.12 29.47
C PRO A 302 34.61 -2.37 30.77
N ILE A 303 33.65 -2.33 31.69
CA ILE A 303 33.74 -1.55 32.95
C ILE A 303 33.32 -2.43 34.10
N ASP A 304 34.03 -2.38 35.23
CA ASP A 304 33.60 -2.97 36.47
C ASP A 304 32.91 -1.92 37.37
N LEU A 305 31.64 -2.13 37.69
CA LEU A 305 30.88 -1.27 38.62
C LEU A 305 31.51 -1.25 40.02
N LEU A 306 32.22 -2.29 40.44
CA LEU A 306 32.93 -2.33 41.72
C LEU A 306 34.05 -1.27 41.77
N GLN A 307 34.79 -1.11 40.67
CA GLN A 307 35.82 -0.10 40.57
C GLN A 307 35.21 1.30 40.66
N LEU A 308 34.15 1.58 39.90
CA LEU A 308 33.47 2.89 39.93
C LEU A 308 32.88 3.18 41.31
N ALA A 309 32.33 2.19 42.01
CA ALA A 309 31.80 2.34 43.35
C ALA A 309 32.95 2.63 44.39
N SER A 310 34.08 1.96 44.23
CA SER A 310 35.25 2.17 45.10
C SER A 310 35.81 3.58 44.95
N ASP A 311 35.96 4.09 43.72
CA ASP A 311 36.35 5.45 43.44
C ASP A 311 35.40 6.46 44.08
N LEU A 312 34.06 6.24 43.91
CA LEU A 312 33.06 7.11 44.51
C LEU A 312 33.14 7.17 46.04
N VAL A 313 33.35 6.01 46.69
CA VAL A 313 33.51 5.97 48.17
C VAL A 313 34.70 6.83 48.63
N LEU A 314 35.83 6.74 47.92
CA LEU A 314 37.01 7.55 48.22
C LEU A 314 36.73 9.06 48.05
N ASP A 315 36.13 9.45 46.94
CA ASP A 315 35.78 10.84 46.65
C ASP A 315 34.78 11.41 47.66
N THR A 316 33.78 10.60 48.01
CA THR A 316 32.76 11.05 48.97
C THR A 316 33.30 11.17 50.39
N ARG A 317 34.17 10.27 50.83
CA ARG A 317 34.86 10.41 52.14
C ARG A 317 35.72 11.65 52.24
N ALA A 318 36.32 12.08 51.12
CA ALA A 318 37.12 13.32 51.08
C ALA A 318 36.23 14.58 51.16
N THR A 319 35.04 14.55 50.58
CA THR A 319 34.09 15.70 50.50
C THR A 319 33.12 15.78 51.66
N ALA A 320 32.76 14.64 52.25
CA ALA A 320 31.81 14.51 53.37
C ALA A 320 32.41 13.58 54.47
N PRO A 321 33.43 14.00 55.19
CA PRO A 321 34.15 13.17 56.15
C PRO A 321 33.31 12.73 57.35
N ASP A 322 32.23 13.42 57.63
CA ASP A 322 31.28 13.11 58.72
C ASP A 322 30.29 12.01 58.35
N ARG A 323 30.33 11.50 57.11
CA ARG A 323 29.46 10.43 56.66
C ARG A 323 30.13 9.06 56.76
N HIS A 324 29.40 8.09 57.34
CA HIS A 324 29.86 6.72 57.34
C HIS A 324 29.39 6.00 56.07
N ILE A 325 30.36 5.67 55.18
CA ILE A 325 30.06 5.02 53.89
C ILE A 325 30.68 3.64 53.89
N THR A 326 29.85 2.61 53.68
CA THR A 326 30.25 1.20 53.59
C THR A 326 30.05 0.65 52.18
N LEU A 327 31.02 -0.13 51.70
CA LEU A 327 30.92 -0.88 50.44
C LEU A 327 30.69 -2.36 50.78
N THR A 328 29.59 -2.92 50.30
CA THR A 328 29.12 -4.28 50.65
C THR A 328 28.72 -5.07 49.39
N GLY A 329 28.47 -6.37 49.53
CA GLY A 329 27.83 -7.17 48.47
C GLY A 329 26.30 -7.04 48.47
N LEU A 330 25.65 -7.57 47.46
CA LEU A 330 24.17 -7.47 47.31
C LEU A 330 23.37 -8.18 48.38
N THR A 331 23.99 -9.16 49.06
CA THR A 331 23.39 -9.88 50.22
C THR A 331 23.96 -9.29 51.53
N PRO A 332 23.12 -9.02 52.53
CA PRO A 332 23.58 -8.54 53.81
C PRO A 332 24.74 -9.34 54.38
N GLY A 333 25.85 -8.67 54.72
CA GLY A 333 27.05 -9.28 55.28
C GLY A 333 27.99 -9.95 54.28
N SER A 334 27.69 -9.93 52.97
CA SER A 334 28.61 -10.40 51.94
C SER A 334 29.63 -9.29 51.55
N SER A 335 30.78 -9.72 51.06
CA SER A 335 31.75 -8.81 50.47
C SER A 335 31.28 -8.31 49.06
N PRO A 336 31.68 -7.08 48.69
CA PRO A 336 31.39 -6.60 47.34
C PRO A 336 32.07 -7.47 46.30
N GLN A 337 31.40 -7.67 45.17
CA GLN A 337 31.84 -8.52 44.08
C GLN A 337 31.96 -7.72 42.78
N SER A 338 32.86 -8.15 41.90
CA SER A 338 32.96 -7.63 40.54
C SER A 338 31.62 -7.69 39.82
N ALA A 339 31.25 -6.62 39.18
CA ALA A 339 30.01 -6.48 38.44
C ALA A 339 30.27 -5.83 37.05
N PRO A 340 30.84 -6.62 36.15
CA PRO A 340 31.28 -6.12 34.86
C PRO A 340 30.09 -5.86 33.91
N THR A 341 30.20 -4.78 33.13
CA THR A 341 29.24 -4.36 32.14
C THR A 341 29.91 -3.69 30.95
N LEU A 342 29.21 -3.51 29.85
CA LEU A 342 29.70 -2.73 28.70
C LEU A 342 29.07 -1.34 28.76
N GLY A 343 29.91 -0.27 28.67
CA GLY A 343 29.35 1.07 28.73
C GLY A 343 30.38 2.21 28.63
N ASP A 344 29.90 3.43 28.81
CA ASP A 344 30.71 4.64 28.91
C ASP A 344 31.01 4.92 30.40
N ALA A 345 32.30 4.79 30.78
CA ALA A 345 32.76 4.97 32.16
C ALA A 345 32.40 6.34 32.73
N ASN A 346 32.46 7.41 31.92
CA ASN A 346 32.17 8.77 32.40
C ASN A 346 30.66 8.92 32.67
N ARG A 347 29.83 8.36 31.81
CA ARG A 347 28.38 8.40 32.01
C ARG A 347 27.94 7.55 33.21
N LEU A 348 28.49 6.35 33.38
CA LEU A 348 28.19 5.52 34.54
C LEU A 348 28.72 6.16 35.85
N ARG A 349 29.88 6.80 35.81
CA ARG A 349 30.36 7.63 36.95
C ARG A 349 29.38 8.76 37.27
N GLN A 350 28.80 9.42 36.25
CA GLN A 350 27.79 10.45 36.44
C GLN A 350 26.50 9.88 37.07
N VAL A 351 26.08 8.66 36.72
CA VAL A 351 24.95 7.97 37.33
C VAL A 351 25.15 7.84 38.84
N ILE A 352 26.27 7.22 39.25
CA ILE A 352 26.53 6.94 40.67
C ILE A 352 26.78 8.22 41.45
N SER A 353 27.45 9.24 40.86
CA SER A 353 27.63 10.55 41.46
C SER A 353 26.30 11.31 41.67
N ASN A 354 25.38 11.27 40.70
CA ASN A 354 24.06 11.89 40.88
C ASN A 354 23.25 11.20 41.97
N LEU A 355 23.30 9.89 42.06
CA LEU A 355 22.66 9.13 43.13
C LEU A 355 23.24 9.47 44.50
N MET A 356 24.58 9.51 44.62
CA MET A 356 25.26 9.87 45.86
C MET A 356 24.97 11.32 46.28
N THR A 357 24.96 12.25 45.34
CA THR A 357 24.60 13.66 45.61
C THR A 357 23.18 13.78 46.17
N ASN A 358 22.24 12.98 45.66
CA ASN A 358 20.88 12.93 46.19
C ASN A 358 20.86 12.39 47.64
N VAL A 359 21.57 11.30 47.91
CA VAL A 359 21.67 10.75 49.28
C VAL A 359 22.24 11.79 50.23
N LEU A 360 23.39 12.44 49.91
CA LEU A 360 23.98 13.46 50.75
C LEU A 360 23.08 14.66 51.00
N ARG A 361 22.24 15.01 50.06
CA ARG A 361 21.31 16.15 50.12
C ARG A 361 20.05 15.89 50.95
N TYR A 362 19.48 14.69 50.79
CA TYR A 362 18.16 14.39 51.37
C TYR A 362 18.20 13.58 52.68
N THR A 363 19.42 13.20 53.13
CA THR A 363 19.59 12.54 54.40
C THR A 363 20.21 13.47 55.44
N PRO A 364 19.84 13.40 56.70
CA PRO A 364 20.46 14.16 57.80
C PRO A 364 21.95 13.86 57.91
N ASP A 365 22.72 14.82 58.47
CA ASP A 365 24.13 14.63 58.74
C ASP A 365 24.38 13.45 59.69
N GLY A 366 25.41 12.65 59.46
CA GLY A 366 25.72 11.46 60.25
C GLY A 366 24.92 10.20 59.90
N THR A 367 23.99 10.26 58.92
CA THR A 367 23.28 9.07 58.43
C THR A 367 24.22 8.14 57.68
N ASP A 368 24.16 6.83 57.96
CA ASP A 368 24.94 5.80 57.28
C ASP A 368 24.48 5.64 55.82
N ILE A 369 25.45 5.37 54.94
CA ILE A 369 25.24 5.15 53.49
C ILE A 369 25.89 3.82 53.13
N GLU A 370 25.10 2.96 52.46
CA GLU A 370 25.59 1.67 52.01
C GLU A 370 25.61 1.62 50.50
N ILE A 371 26.73 1.19 49.92
CA ILE A 371 26.83 0.92 48.47
C ILE A 371 27.02 -0.58 48.31
N ALA A 372 26.06 -1.26 47.68
CA ALA A 372 26.14 -2.68 47.44
C ALA A 372 26.38 -2.97 45.96
N VAL A 373 27.40 -3.80 45.67
CA VAL A 373 27.78 -4.13 44.28
C VAL A 373 27.94 -5.65 44.10
N GLY A 374 27.51 -6.14 42.97
CA GLY A 374 27.63 -7.54 42.59
C GLY A 374 26.79 -7.92 41.38
N THR A 375 26.67 -9.19 41.11
CA THR A 375 25.86 -9.72 40.06
C THR A 375 24.61 -10.45 40.60
N ALA A 376 23.50 -10.31 39.93
CA ALA A 376 22.23 -10.97 40.30
C ALA A 376 21.50 -11.50 39.05
N PRO A 377 20.64 -12.54 39.19
CA PRO A 377 19.73 -12.92 38.12
C PRO A 377 18.81 -11.75 37.75
N SER A 378 18.48 -11.63 36.48
CA SER A 378 17.41 -10.76 36.01
C SER A 378 16.08 -11.15 36.64
N GLU A 379 15.14 -10.22 36.73
CA GLU A 379 13.77 -10.50 37.28
C GLU A 379 13.09 -11.71 36.61
N ASN A 380 13.41 -11.99 35.36
CA ASN A 380 12.89 -13.16 34.61
C ASN A 380 13.76 -14.42 34.81
N GLY A 381 14.84 -14.36 35.59
CA GLY A 381 15.72 -15.49 35.86
C GLY A 381 16.54 -16.00 34.67
N ALA A 382 16.46 -15.34 33.51
CA ALA A 382 17.02 -15.84 32.26
C ALA A 382 18.48 -15.37 32.00
N VAL A 383 18.90 -14.24 32.58
CA VAL A 383 20.21 -13.60 32.31
C VAL A 383 20.77 -13.05 33.61
N THR A 384 22.12 -13.03 33.73
CA THR A 384 22.80 -12.34 34.85
C THR A 384 22.88 -10.84 34.56
N GLU A 385 22.71 -10.02 35.57
CA GLU A 385 22.84 -8.55 35.49
C GLU A 385 23.91 -8.05 36.49
N SER A 386 24.61 -7.03 36.10
CA SER A 386 25.52 -6.27 37.00
C SER A 386 24.70 -5.24 37.74
N VAL A 387 24.78 -5.26 39.07
CA VAL A 387 23.89 -4.47 39.95
C VAL A 387 24.71 -3.60 40.89
N ILE A 388 24.30 -2.33 40.98
CA ILE A 388 24.75 -1.43 42.04
C ILE A 388 23.54 -0.87 42.77
N LYS A 389 23.57 -0.89 44.08
CA LYS A 389 22.57 -0.30 44.98
C LYS A 389 23.21 0.79 45.81
N ILE A 390 22.53 1.92 45.94
CA ILE A 390 22.92 3.00 46.89
C ILE A 390 21.77 3.15 47.85
N CYS A 391 22.01 2.78 49.09
CA CYS A 391 21.05 2.73 50.19
C CYS A 391 21.29 3.88 51.17
N ASP A 392 20.25 4.61 51.48
CA ASP A 392 20.25 5.59 52.58
C ASP A 392 19.25 5.19 53.65
N HIS A 393 19.42 5.79 54.86
CA HIS A 393 18.53 5.64 55.99
C HIS A 393 17.87 6.98 56.38
N GLY A 394 17.48 7.72 55.32
CA GLY A 394 16.78 9.00 55.43
C GLY A 394 15.26 8.86 55.57
N PRO A 395 14.49 9.90 55.24
CA PRO A 395 13.03 9.90 55.35
C PRO A 395 12.33 8.97 54.34
N GLY A 396 13.06 8.44 53.36
CA GLY A 396 12.50 7.58 52.29
C GLY A 396 11.72 8.36 51.26
N ILE A 397 11.11 7.62 50.30
CA ILE A 397 10.31 8.13 49.22
C ILE A 397 8.94 7.46 49.26
N SER A 398 7.87 8.25 49.14
CA SER A 398 6.48 7.69 49.17
C SER A 398 6.20 6.86 47.91
N ASP A 399 5.33 5.84 48.01
CA ASP A 399 4.91 5.02 46.86
C ASP A 399 4.31 5.86 45.74
N SER A 400 3.61 6.97 46.08
CA SER A 400 3.01 7.88 45.10
C SER A 400 4.04 8.65 44.28
N ASP A 401 5.27 8.77 44.80
CA ASP A 401 6.38 9.51 44.18
C ASP A 401 7.40 8.60 43.50
N ALA A 402 7.45 7.33 43.91
CA ALA A 402 8.45 6.35 43.46
C ALA A 402 8.65 6.25 41.93
N GLU A 403 7.55 6.32 41.15
CA GLU A 403 7.62 6.33 39.69
C GLU A 403 7.88 7.73 39.11
N LYS A 404 7.56 8.80 39.86
CA LYS A 404 7.65 10.17 39.36
C LYS A 404 9.01 10.81 39.58
N ILE A 405 9.79 10.32 40.55
CA ILE A 405 11.11 10.89 40.90
C ILE A 405 12.10 10.84 39.71
N PHE A 406 11.89 9.97 38.74
CA PHE A 406 12.68 9.86 37.49
C PHE A 406 12.21 10.79 36.38
N GLN A 407 11.07 11.50 36.59
CA GLN A 407 10.58 12.49 35.61
C GLN A 407 11.40 13.78 35.73
N ARG A 408 11.58 14.47 34.62
CA ARG A 408 12.30 15.75 34.55
C ARG A 408 11.61 16.79 35.41
N PHE A 409 12.39 17.54 36.18
CA PHE A 409 11.93 18.63 37.06
C PHE A 409 10.97 18.18 38.20
N TYR A 410 10.82 16.88 38.41
CA TYR A 410 9.99 16.40 39.50
C TYR A 410 10.68 16.55 40.85
N ARG A 411 9.93 17.02 41.85
CA ARG A 411 10.36 17.16 43.25
C ARG A 411 9.21 16.75 44.17
N ALA A 412 9.49 15.89 45.14
CA ALA A 412 8.51 15.51 46.15
C ALA A 412 8.14 16.72 47.04
N ASP A 413 6.90 16.79 47.47
CA ASP A 413 6.37 17.95 48.22
C ASP A 413 7.12 18.27 49.50
N THR A 414 7.69 17.26 50.15
CA THR A 414 8.54 17.41 51.36
C THR A 414 9.85 18.11 51.13
N SER A 415 10.31 18.25 49.86
CA SER A 415 11.58 18.84 49.45
C SER A 415 11.44 20.27 48.90
N ARG A 416 10.25 20.89 49.03
CA ARG A 416 9.96 22.24 48.46
C ARG A 416 10.60 23.38 49.25
N ASP A 417 11.19 23.12 50.42
CA ASP A 417 11.93 24.13 51.15
C ASP A 417 13.11 24.63 50.29
N ARG A 418 13.15 25.93 50.06
CA ARG A 418 14.02 26.60 49.09
C ARG A 418 15.51 26.47 49.38
N ASP A 419 15.89 26.05 50.57
CA ASP A 419 17.31 25.93 50.99
C ASP A 419 17.98 24.62 50.55
N THR A 420 17.23 23.59 50.12
CA THR A 420 17.77 22.31 49.63
C THR A 420 17.84 22.19 48.10
N GLY A 421 17.91 23.25 47.39
CA GLY A 421 17.93 23.56 45.96
C GLY A 421 18.44 22.55 44.91
N GLY A 422 17.73 21.45 44.61
CA GLY A 422 18.05 20.60 43.47
C GLY A 422 17.29 21.02 42.20
N SER A 423 17.87 20.75 41.02
CA SER A 423 17.26 20.99 39.70
C SER A 423 16.07 20.08 39.38
N GLY A 424 15.93 18.94 40.08
CA GLY A 424 14.98 17.88 39.72
C GLY A 424 15.36 17.15 38.43
N LEU A 425 16.60 17.32 37.92
CA LEU A 425 17.09 16.68 36.70
C LEU A 425 17.99 15.49 36.94
N GLY A 426 18.65 15.43 38.13
CA GLY A 426 19.66 14.41 38.43
C GLY A 426 19.16 12.97 38.25
N LEU A 427 17.96 12.61 38.77
CA LEU A 427 17.39 11.27 38.60
C LEU A 427 16.87 11.02 37.19
N ALA A 428 16.41 12.04 36.48
CA ALA A 428 16.05 11.91 35.07
C ALA A 428 17.30 11.66 34.18
N ILE A 429 18.45 12.26 34.52
CA ILE A 429 19.74 11.97 33.87
C ILE A 429 20.17 10.54 34.18
N VAL A 430 20.03 10.07 35.40
CA VAL A 430 20.29 8.67 35.79
C VAL A 430 19.48 7.73 34.97
N ALA A 431 18.15 7.92 34.88
CA ALA A 431 17.27 7.08 34.09
C ALA A 431 17.61 7.10 32.59
N GLY A 432 17.96 8.27 32.06
CA GLY A 432 18.37 8.42 30.66
C GLY A 432 19.66 7.67 30.35
N ILE A 433 20.70 7.82 31.17
CA ILE A 433 21.98 7.12 30.97
C ILE A 433 21.82 5.63 31.14
N VAL A 434 21.16 5.16 32.18
CA VAL A 434 20.91 3.72 32.42
C VAL A 434 20.10 3.09 31.28
N SER A 435 19.09 3.78 30.76
CA SER A 435 18.31 3.33 29.61
C SER A 435 19.16 3.21 28.33
N GLN A 436 20.11 4.15 28.09
CA GLN A 436 21.04 4.06 26.94
C GLN A 436 21.99 2.85 27.05
N HIS A 437 22.28 2.39 28.27
CA HIS A 437 23.07 1.18 28.56
C HIS A 437 22.20 -0.10 28.59
N ASN A 438 20.94 -0.03 28.09
CA ASN A 438 19.98 -1.14 28.14
C ASN A 438 19.71 -1.67 29.55
N GLY A 439 19.89 -0.84 30.57
CA GLY A 439 19.66 -1.15 31.96
C GLY A 439 18.33 -0.62 32.49
N THR A 440 18.11 -0.85 33.78
CA THR A 440 16.96 -0.33 34.55
C THR A 440 17.39 0.33 35.83
N VAL A 441 16.68 1.38 36.23
CA VAL A 441 16.83 2.00 37.55
C VAL A 441 15.51 2.01 38.26
N ARG A 442 15.52 1.64 39.55
CA ARG A 442 14.32 1.58 40.40
C ARG A 442 14.60 2.06 41.81
N HIS A 443 13.56 2.46 42.47
CA HIS A 443 13.53 2.73 43.90
C HIS A 443 13.02 1.47 44.65
N GLU A 444 13.71 1.11 45.72
CA GLU A 444 13.27 0.12 46.73
C GLU A 444 13.30 0.80 48.12
N GLU A 445 12.44 0.37 49.05
CA GLU A 445 12.47 0.83 50.41
C GLU A 445 13.64 0.17 51.15
N THR A 446 14.44 0.99 51.89
CA THR A 446 15.54 0.46 52.68
C THR A 446 14.99 -0.22 53.95
N PRO A 447 15.38 -1.46 54.27
CA PRO A 447 15.01 -2.10 55.52
C PRO A 447 15.38 -1.23 56.75
N GLY A 448 14.37 -0.85 57.54
CA GLY A 448 14.57 0.07 58.68
C GLY A 448 14.27 1.53 58.38
N GLY A 449 13.85 1.85 57.16
CA GLY A 449 13.53 3.20 56.68
C GLY A 449 14.65 3.81 55.82
N GLY A 450 14.25 4.63 54.85
CA GLY A 450 15.16 5.24 53.87
C GLY A 450 14.84 4.85 52.44
N ALA A 451 15.68 5.24 51.50
CA ALA A 451 15.54 4.93 50.09
C ALA A 451 16.76 4.16 49.54
N THR A 452 16.48 3.15 48.76
CA THR A 452 17.48 2.38 48.00
C THR A 452 17.27 2.60 46.50
N MET A 453 18.29 3.17 45.86
CA MET A 453 18.30 3.25 44.39
C MET A 453 19.03 2.06 43.81
N VAL A 454 18.37 1.28 42.98
CA VAL A 454 18.87 0.06 42.36
C VAL A 454 19.08 0.31 40.87
N VAL A 455 20.35 0.21 40.43
CA VAL A 455 20.71 0.23 39.01
C VAL A 455 21.12 -1.16 38.57
N ARG A 456 20.52 -1.65 37.49
CA ARG A 456 20.78 -2.96 36.87
C ARG A 456 21.24 -2.72 35.45
N LEU A 457 22.34 -3.32 35.06
CA LEU A 457 22.92 -3.25 33.72
C LEU A 457 23.15 -4.66 33.18
N PRO A 458 23.15 -4.84 31.87
CA PRO A 458 23.50 -6.11 31.26
C PRO A 458 24.89 -6.56 31.73
N TYR A 459 25.02 -7.78 32.20
CA TYR A 459 26.30 -8.36 32.55
C TYR A 459 27.13 -8.64 31.30
N HIS A 460 28.38 -8.22 31.27
CA HIS A 460 29.35 -8.52 30.24
C HIS A 460 30.66 -8.95 30.90
N PRO A 461 31.12 -10.20 30.74
CA PRO A 461 32.37 -10.65 31.34
C PRO A 461 33.53 -9.78 30.91
N LEU A 462 34.45 -9.45 31.83
CA LEU A 462 35.74 -8.89 31.45
C LEU A 462 36.54 -10.02 30.82
N ASP A 463 36.91 -9.87 29.54
CA ASP A 463 37.84 -10.80 28.93
C ASP A 463 39.15 -10.69 29.73
N HIS A 464 39.46 -11.72 30.52
CA HIS A 464 40.81 -11.91 30.98
C HIS A 464 41.59 -12.34 29.73
N ASP A 465 42.46 -11.49 29.22
CA ASP A 465 43.55 -11.93 28.36
C ASP A 465 44.27 -13.02 29.16
N ASP A 466 44.07 -14.26 28.75
CA ASP A 466 44.88 -15.41 29.16
C ASP A 466 46.30 -15.22 28.59
N ASP A 467 47.05 -14.24 29.14
CA ASP A 467 48.46 -14.07 28.95
C ASP A 467 49.27 -15.04 29.83
N ASP A 468 48.77 -16.26 30.12
CA ASP A 468 49.49 -17.30 30.80
C ASP A 468 49.80 -18.49 29.86
N ASP A 469 50.27 -18.24 28.66
CA ASP A 469 50.90 -19.25 27.82
C ASP A 469 52.38 -18.93 27.58
N TRP A 470 53.05 -18.62 28.67
CA TRP A 470 54.51 -18.65 28.79
C TRP A 470 54.85 -19.77 29.74
N ASP A 471 54.92 -21.04 29.26
CA ASP A 471 56.01 -21.88 29.70
C ASP A 471 56.07 -23.25 29.02
N SER A 472 57.31 -23.67 28.91
CA SER A 472 57.75 -25.07 28.73
C SER A 472 57.55 -25.64 27.35
N ASP A 473 58.59 -25.43 26.52
CA ASP A 473 59.26 -26.57 25.87
C ASP A 473 60.50 -26.08 25.06
N ASP A 474 61.61 -25.84 25.75
CA ASP A 474 62.92 -25.89 25.10
C ASP A 474 64.01 -26.32 26.08
N GLU A 475 63.86 -27.56 26.61
CA GLU A 475 64.93 -28.33 27.15
C GLU A 475 65.00 -29.63 26.36
N THR A 476 65.69 -29.65 25.24
CA THR A 476 66.29 -30.87 24.77
C THR A 476 67.53 -30.63 23.91
N ASP A 477 68.59 -31.05 24.50
CA ASP A 477 69.52 -31.98 23.88
C ASP A 477 70.64 -31.42 22.99
N PHE A 478 71.68 -30.93 23.69
CA PHE A 478 73.02 -31.03 23.18
C PHE A 478 73.66 -32.34 23.71
N SER A 479 73.61 -33.40 22.93
CA SER A 479 74.46 -34.56 23.10
C SER A 479 75.02 -35.06 21.75
N THR A 480 76.34 -34.75 21.60
CA THR A 480 77.35 -35.61 20.97
C THR A 480 77.13 -36.34 19.63
N ALA A 481 77.96 -36.05 18.67
CA ALA A 481 79.02 -36.96 18.16
C ALA A 481 79.59 -36.46 16.83
N GLU A 482 80.94 -36.43 16.83
CA GLU A 482 81.89 -36.66 15.80
C GLU A 482 81.71 -36.14 14.39
#